data_cf950a8e663664a3fa73a21739fe1fbc
#
_entry.id   cf950a8e663664a3fa73a21739fe1fbc
#
_cell.length_a   1.000
_cell.length_b   1.000
_cell.length_c   1.000
_cell.angle_alpha   90.00
_cell.angle_beta   90.00
_cell.angle_gamma   90.00
#
_symmetry.space_group_name_H-M   'P 1'
#
loop_
_entity.id
_entity.type
_entity.pdbx_description
1 polymer ?
#
loop_
_entity_poly.entity_id
_entity_poly.type
_entity_poly.pdbx_seq_one_letter_code
_entity_poly.pdbx_strand_id
1 'polypeptide(L)'
;MDKAISFIQPSRSNLKYLKWSYESIRKNLGYRHEICMADDFSDDGTWEWMKEIAEKDPNVKIHRNEGPTRLGHTILYDTLINDYATNDIVMIYHADMYSLPNFDKEILKHIKPGVVVSGTRIEPPLHPNGPEKVLMDFGIEPEEFQEQELLNWFDNEYKPEQETTEGIFAPWAIYKEDFQ
;
A
#
# COMPACT_ATOMS: atom_id res chain seq x y z
N MET A 1 -8.20 19.66 -10.35
CA MET A 1 -8.35 18.19 -10.54
C MET A 1 -8.02 17.55 -9.20
N ASP A 2 -8.80 16.58 -8.78
CA ASP A 2 -8.47 15.84 -7.56
C ASP A 2 -7.19 15.04 -7.81
N LYS A 3 -6.19 15.20 -6.94
CA LYS A 3 -4.93 14.47 -7.04
C LYS A 3 -5.18 12.97 -6.92
N ALA A 4 -4.47 12.19 -7.71
CA ALA A 4 -4.47 10.74 -7.64
C ALA A 4 -3.10 10.22 -7.17
N ILE A 5 -3.09 9.03 -6.61
CA ILE A 5 -1.90 8.36 -6.08
C ILE A 5 -1.63 7.10 -6.90
N SER A 6 -0.37 6.83 -7.20
CA SER A 6 0.08 5.52 -7.69
C SER A 6 0.57 4.69 -6.50
N PHE A 7 -0.17 3.66 -6.14
CA PHE A 7 0.21 2.70 -5.11
C PHE A 7 1.25 1.73 -5.67
N ILE A 8 2.38 1.59 -5.00
CA ILE A 8 3.53 0.81 -5.44
C ILE A 8 3.63 -0.45 -4.58
N GLN A 9 3.28 -1.60 -5.17
CA GLN A 9 3.08 -2.87 -4.47
C GLN A 9 3.89 -4.02 -5.08
N PRO A 10 5.18 -4.15 -4.79
CA PRO A 10 5.88 -5.40 -5.09
C PRO A 10 5.40 -6.52 -4.17
N SER A 11 5.26 -7.71 -4.72
CA SER A 11 4.80 -8.90 -4.01
C SER A 11 5.62 -10.13 -4.42
N ARG A 12 5.71 -11.09 -3.51
CA ARG A 12 6.27 -12.40 -3.80
C ARG A 12 5.64 -13.47 -2.93
N SER A 13 5.04 -14.49 -3.58
CA SER A 13 4.42 -15.64 -2.93
C SER A 13 3.51 -15.22 -1.77
N ASN A 14 2.66 -14.23 -2.04
CA ASN A 14 1.83 -13.56 -1.04
C ASN A 14 0.42 -13.26 -1.56
N LEU A 15 -0.09 -14.15 -2.41
CA LEU A 15 -1.32 -13.94 -3.19
C LEU A 15 -2.53 -13.56 -2.34
N LYS A 16 -2.77 -14.24 -1.21
CA LYS A 16 -3.95 -13.97 -0.38
C LYS A 16 -3.96 -12.56 0.21
N TYR A 17 -2.80 -12.08 0.67
CA TYR A 17 -2.67 -10.73 1.21
C TYR A 17 -2.75 -9.67 0.11
N LEU A 18 -2.13 -9.93 -1.04
CA LEU A 18 -2.20 -9.02 -2.18
C LEU A 18 -3.65 -8.82 -2.66
N LYS A 19 -4.45 -9.89 -2.73
CA LYS A 19 -5.88 -9.80 -3.03
C LYS A 19 -6.62 -8.94 -2.02
N TRP A 20 -6.43 -9.22 -0.75
CA TRP A 20 -7.05 -8.48 0.36
C TRP A 20 -6.65 -6.99 0.36
N SER A 21 -5.39 -6.69 0.13
CA SER A 21 -4.88 -5.32 -0.01
C SER A 21 -5.53 -4.61 -1.20
N TYR A 22 -5.52 -5.21 -2.39
CA TYR A 22 -6.17 -4.67 -3.59
C TYR A 22 -7.66 -4.38 -3.36
N GLU A 23 -8.38 -5.33 -2.81
CA GLU A 23 -9.82 -5.19 -2.53
C GLU A 23 -10.08 -4.03 -1.56
N SER A 24 -9.23 -3.86 -0.53
CA SER A 24 -9.35 -2.76 0.42
C SER A 24 -9.14 -1.39 -0.22
N ILE A 25 -8.14 -1.25 -1.11
CA ILE A 25 -7.89 -0.02 -1.86
C ILE A 25 -9.11 0.31 -2.73
N ARG A 26 -9.64 -0.66 -3.48
CA ARG A 26 -10.78 -0.45 -4.38
C ARG A 26 -12.08 -0.16 -3.63
N LYS A 27 -12.28 -0.82 -2.49
CA LYS A 27 -13.45 -0.59 -1.62
C LYS A 27 -13.44 0.78 -0.96
N ASN A 28 -12.29 1.21 -0.43
CA ASN A 28 -12.21 2.31 0.51
C ASN A 28 -11.67 3.62 -0.08
N LEU A 29 -10.88 3.56 -1.17
CA LEU A 29 -10.20 4.72 -1.76
C LEU A 29 -10.69 5.06 -3.18
N GLY A 30 -11.28 4.09 -3.87
CA GLY A 30 -11.89 4.27 -5.19
C GLY A 30 -10.95 4.07 -6.37
N TYR A 31 -11.54 4.19 -7.57
CA TYR A 31 -10.91 3.80 -8.84
C TYR A 31 -10.00 4.84 -9.47
N ARG A 32 -9.97 6.07 -8.96
CA ARG A 32 -9.09 7.12 -9.50
C ARG A 32 -7.61 6.84 -9.28
N HIS A 33 -7.30 6.04 -8.25
CA HIS A 33 -5.94 5.68 -7.91
C HIS A 33 -5.44 4.55 -8.80
N GLU A 34 -4.18 4.66 -9.18
CA GLU A 34 -3.46 3.64 -9.91
C GLU A 34 -2.80 2.66 -8.92
N ILE A 35 -2.80 1.37 -9.26
CA ILE A 35 -2.09 0.36 -8.48
C ILE A 35 -1.05 -0.29 -9.40
N CYS A 36 0.22 -0.06 -9.11
CA CYS A 36 1.36 -0.62 -9.81
C CYS A 36 1.88 -1.81 -9.00
N MET A 37 1.67 -3.02 -9.50
CA MET A 37 2.09 -4.27 -8.85
C MET A 37 3.30 -4.87 -9.55
N ALA A 38 4.18 -5.50 -8.79
CA ALA A 38 5.25 -6.33 -9.34
C ALA A 38 5.27 -7.70 -8.69
N ASP A 39 5.39 -8.73 -9.53
CA ASP A 39 5.63 -10.10 -9.10
C ASP A 39 7.13 -10.41 -9.14
N ASP A 40 7.73 -10.68 -7.97
CA ASP A 40 9.15 -11.03 -7.83
C ASP A 40 9.38 -12.55 -7.93
N PHE A 41 8.97 -13.14 -9.06
CA PHE A 41 9.14 -14.57 -9.34
C PHE A 41 8.41 -15.46 -8.34
N SER A 42 7.08 -15.31 -8.26
CA SER A 42 6.19 -16.14 -7.44
C SER A 42 5.81 -17.44 -8.14
N ASP A 43 5.43 -18.43 -7.34
CA ASP A 43 4.96 -19.76 -7.76
C ASP A 43 3.60 -20.14 -7.16
N ASP A 44 2.91 -19.18 -6.50
CA ASP A 44 1.63 -19.37 -5.79
C ASP A 44 0.39 -18.89 -6.58
N GLY A 45 0.56 -18.54 -7.87
CA GLY A 45 -0.51 -17.99 -8.71
C GLY A 45 -0.63 -16.45 -8.66
N THR A 46 0.28 -15.77 -7.99
CA THR A 46 0.30 -14.30 -7.90
C THR A 46 0.29 -13.65 -9.28
N TRP A 47 1.16 -14.09 -10.19
CA TRP A 47 1.25 -13.52 -11.54
C TRP A 47 -0.01 -13.74 -12.37
N GLU A 48 -0.60 -14.94 -12.31
CA GLU A 48 -1.83 -15.28 -13.02
C GLU A 48 -2.97 -14.37 -12.57
N TRP A 49 -3.10 -14.16 -11.26
CA TRP A 49 -4.08 -13.25 -10.70
C TRP A 49 -3.83 -11.78 -11.08
N MET A 50 -2.57 -11.32 -11.05
CA MET A 50 -2.25 -9.95 -11.48
C MET A 50 -2.67 -9.69 -12.93
N LYS A 51 -2.46 -10.65 -13.84
CA LYS A 51 -2.92 -10.54 -15.24
C LYS A 51 -4.44 -10.43 -15.32
N GLU A 52 -5.16 -11.29 -14.59
CA GLU A 52 -6.62 -11.27 -14.54
C GLU A 52 -7.17 -9.92 -14.06
N ILE A 53 -6.57 -9.35 -13.02
CA ILE A 53 -7.00 -8.05 -12.49
C ILE A 53 -6.65 -6.91 -13.45
N ALA A 54 -5.49 -6.92 -14.07
CA ALA A 54 -5.09 -5.89 -15.03
C ALA A 54 -5.98 -5.86 -16.28
N GLU A 55 -6.58 -7.00 -16.66
CA GLU A 55 -7.58 -7.06 -17.74
C GLU A 55 -8.93 -6.42 -17.32
N LYS A 56 -9.28 -6.48 -16.03
CA LYS A 56 -10.57 -6.00 -15.51
C LYS A 56 -10.53 -4.56 -14.99
N ASP A 57 -9.37 -4.14 -14.49
CA ASP A 57 -9.17 -2.83 -13.88
C ASP A 57 -8.12 -2.02 -14.67
N PRO A 58 -8.55 -1.04 -15.48
CA PRO A 58 -7.65 -0.26 -16.32
C PRO A 58 -6.66 0.62 -15.55
N ASN A 59 -6.85 0.79 -14.24
CA ASN A 59 -5.96 1.52 -13.36
C ASN A 59 -4.98 0.58 -12.60
N VAL A 60 -4.89 -0.68 -13.01
CA VAL A 60 -3.86 -1.63 -12.55
C VAL A 60 -2.78 -1.78 -13.61
N LYS A 61 -1.53 -1.66 -13.19
CA LYS A 61 -0.35 -1.90 -14.00
C LYS A 61 0.48 -2.99 -13.34
N ILE A 62 1.04 -3.87 -14.16
CA ILE A 62 1.75 -5.04 -13.66
C ILE A 62 3.13 -5.18 -14.29
N HIS A 63 4.08 -5.63 -13.49
CA HIS A 63 5.43 -6.01 -13.89
C HIS A 63 5.75 -7.41 -13.39
N ARG A 64 6.58 -8.15 -14.11
CA ARG A 64 7.08 -9.45 -13.64
C ARG A 64 8.60 -9.51 -13.70
N ASN A 65 9.19 -9.97 -12.62
CA ASN A 65 10.52 -10.52 -12.64
C ASN A 65 10.44 -11.98 -13.11
N GLU A 66 11.04 -12.29 -14.28
CA GLU A 66 11.02 -13.65 -14.85
C GLU A 66 11.96 -14.62 -14.11
N GLY A 67 12.71 -14.15 -13.12
CA GLY A 67 13.60 -14.97 -12.30
C GLY A 67 14.81 -15.52 -13.06
N PRO A 68 15.51 -16.53 -12.52
CA PRO A 68 15.24 -17.14 -11.20
C PRO A 68 15.74 -16.30 -10.02
N THR A 69 16.51 -15.24 -10.26
CA THR A 69 17.05 -14.37 -9.21
C THR A 69 16.01 -13.36 -8.76
N ARG A 70 15.80 -13.23 -7.45
CA ARG A 70 14.96 -12.20 -6.85
C ARG A 70 15.60 -10.83 -7.03
N LEU A 71 14.77 -9.84 -7.36
CA LEU A 71 15.19 -8.45 -7.44
C LEU A 71 15.08 -7.74 -6.07
N GLY A 72 14.08 -8.12 -5.28
CA GLY A 72 13.80 -7.48 -4.00
C GLY A 72 13.08 -6.14 -4.11
N HIS A 73 12.63 -5.64 -2.96
CA HIS A 73 11.73 -4.50 -2.90
C HIS A 73 12.33 -3.23 -3.50
N THR A 74 13.59 -2.91 -3.21
CA THR A 74 14.23 -1.65 -3.65
C THR A 74 14.25 -1.51 -5.17
N ILE A 75 14.67 -2.57 -5.87
CA ILE A 75 14.70 -2.55 -7.35
C ILE A 75 13.29 -2.47 -7.91
N LEU A 76 12.33 -3.20 -7.32
CA LEU A 76 10.95 -3.21 -7.78
C LEU A 76 10.23 -1.89 -7.50
N TYR A 77 10.53 -1.21 -6.39
CA TYR A 77 10.01 0.15 -6.15
C TYR A 77 10.50 1.11 -7.23
N ASP A 78 11.81 1.10 -7.50
CA ASP A 78 12.41 1.94 -8.53
C ASP A 78 11.79 1.67 -9.91
N THR A 79 11.68 0.40 -10.30
CA THR A 79 11.05 -0.03 -11.56
C THR A 79 9.60 0.44 -11.65
N LEU A 80 8.78 0.19 -10.62
CA LEU A 80 7.36 0.54 -10.65
C LEU A 80 7.14 2.06 -10.67
N ILE A 81 7.94 2.81 -9.93
CA ILE A 81 7.83 4.26 -9.88
C ILE A 81 8.26 4.89 -11.20
N ASN A 82 9.41 4.50 -11.74
CA ASN A 82 9.96 5.14 -12.93
C ASN A 82 9.25 4.74 -14.21
N ASP A 83 8.93 3.44 -14.37
CA ASP A 83 8.47 2.88 -15.65
C ASP A 83 6.94 2.72 -15.73
N TYR A 84 6.24 2.63 -14.59
CA TYR A 84 4.81 2.30 -14.56
C TYR A 84 3.93 3.40 -13.97
N ALA A 85 4.34 4.05 -12.86
CA ALA A 85 3.53 5.06 -12.21
C ALA A 85 3.35 6.31 -13.08
N THR A 86 2.10 6.75 -13.27
CA THR A 86 1.77 7.92 -14.10
C THR A 86 1.25 9.11 -13.33
N ASN A 87 0.90 8.95 -12.05
CA ASN A 87 0.50 10.07 -11.21
C ASN A 87 1.72 10.79 -10.61
N ASP A 88 1.53 12.06 -10.29
CA ASP A 88 2.56 12.91 -9.67
C ASP A 88 2.89 12.48 -8.23
N ILE A 89 2.02 11.73 -7.59
CA ILE A 89 2.20 11.24 -6.22
C ILE A 89 2.31 9.73 -6.26
N VAL A 90 3.39 9.20 -5.69
CA VAL A 90 3.61 7.77 -5.51
C VAL A 90 3.53 7.40 -4.03
N MET A 91 3.05 6.20 -3.72
CA MET A 91 2.97 5.68 -2.36
C MET A 91 3.56 4.28 -2.30
N ILE A 92 4.60 4.11 -1.52
CA ILE A 92 5.08 2.78 -1.15
C ILE A 92 4.04 2.16 -0.22
N TYR A 93 3.44 1.07 -0.69
CA TYR A 93 2.35 0.40 -0.01
C TYR A 93 2.56 -1.11 -0.07
N HIS A 94 2.74 -1.76 1.07
CA HIS A 94 3.03 -3.19 1.08
C HIS A 94 1.79 -4.01 0.65
N ALA A 95 2.05 -5.18 0.09
CA ALA A 95 1.02 -6.07 -0.42
C ALA A 95 0.18 -6.78 0.67
N ASP A 96 0.46 -6.52 1.93
CA ASP A 96 -0.17 -7.08 3.13
C ASP A 96 -0.82 -6.00 4.02
N MET A 97 -1.22 -4.88 3.44
CA MET A 97 -1.86 -3.77 4.14
C MET A 97 -3.32 -3.61 3.74
N TYR A 98 -4.17 -3.30 4.72
CA TYR A 98 -5.55 -2.90 4.53
C TYR A 98 -5.68 -1.37 4.57
N SER A 99 -6.31 -0.78 3.55
CA SER A 99 -6.59 0.66 3.51
C SER A 99 -7.88 1.00 4.25
N LEU A 100 -7.79 1.85 5.27
CA LEU A 100 -8.98 2.43 5.91
C LEU A 100 -9.72 3.39 4.97
N PRO A 101 -11.04 3.57 5.14
CA PRO A 101 -11.80 4.58 4.38
C PRO A 101 -11.20 5.99 4.50
N ASN A 102 -11.08 6.68 3.38
CA ASN A 102 -10.52 8.04 3.25
C ASN A 102 -9.03 8.19 3.59
N PHE A 103 -8.28 7.10 3.74
CA PHE A 103 -6.83 7.15 3.96
C PHE A 103 -6.11 8.00 2.90
N ASP A 104 -6.48 7.87 1.64
CA ASP A 104 -5.97 8.68 0.54
C ASP A 104 -6.17 10.18 0.74
N LYS A 105 -7.33 10.58 1.25
CA LYS A 105 -7.66 11.98 1.50
C LYS A 105 -6.81 12.57 2.62
N GLU A 106 -6.55 11.79 3.66
CA GLU A 106 -5.67 12.23 4.75
C GLU A 106 -4.24 12.44 4.24
N ILE A 107 -3.68 11.49 3.51
CA ILE A 107 -2.35 11.64 2.89
C ILE A 107 -2.31 12.89 1.99
N LEU A 108 -3.31 13.07 1.14
CA LEU A 108 -3.36 14.19 0.19
C LEU A 108 -3.50 15.57 0.83
N LYS A 109 -3.98 15.68 2.07
CA LYS A 109 -3.99 16.94 2.83
C LYS A 109 -2.59 17.41 3.21
N HIS A 110 -1.68 16.48 3.46
CA HIS A 110 -0.36 16.76 4.03
C HIS A 110 0.76 16.74 3.00
N ILE A 111 0.55 16.10 1.84
CA ILE A 111 1.58 15.95 0.80
C ILE A 111 1.96 17.29 0.15
N LYS A 112 3.24 17.59 0.11
CA LYS A 112 3.85 18.77 -0.52
C LYS A 112 5.14 18.37 -1.22
N PRO A 113 5.61 19.11 -2.24
CA PRO A 113 6.95 18.93 -2.79
C PRO A 113 8.02 18.93 -1.69
N GLY A 114 8.93 17.98 -1.75
CA GLY A 114 10.01 17.80 -0.77
C GLY A 114 9.57 17.25 0.59
N VAL A 115 8.32 16.77 0.74
CA VAL A 115 7.80 16.22 1.99
C VAL A 115 7.35 14.78 1.80
N VAL A 116 7.85 13.89 2.64
CA VAL A 116 7.34 12.51 2.77
C VAL A 116 6.24 12.47 3.82
N VAL A 117 5.13 11.84 3.50
CA VAL A 117 4.01 11.64 4.42
C VAL A 117 3.84 10.15 4.67
N SER A 118 4.02 9.71 5.91
CA SER A 118 3.78 8.32 6.33
C SER A 118 2.41 8.17 6.97
N GLY A 119 1.76 7.03 6.70
CA GLY A 119 0.56 6.63 7.41
C GLY A 119 0.91 5.85 8.70
N THR A 120 0.14 6.08 9.76
CA THR A 120 0.23 5.25 10.97
C THR A 120 -0.35 3.87 10.70
N ARG A 121 0.37 2.83 11.08
CA ARG A 121 -0.12 1.45 10.99
C ARG A 121 -0.90 1.07 12.25
N ILE A 122 -1.95 0.30 12.06
CA ILE A 122 -2.62 -0.43 13.13
C ILE A 122 -2.28 -1.90 12.91
N GLU A 123 -1.60 -2.51 13.84
CA GLU A 123 -1.12 -3.88 13.67
C GLU A 123 -1.19 -4.68 14.98
N PRO A 124 -1.38 -6.01 14.90
CA PRO A 124 -1.35 -6.85 16.08
C PRO A 124 0.03 -6.80 16.77
N PRO A 125 0.10 -7.05 18.09
CA PRO A 125 1.32 -6.89 18.89
C PRO A 125 2.34 -8.01 18.66
N LEU A 126 2.67 -8.29 17.39
CA LEU A 126 3.65 -9.29 16.97
C LEU A 126 5.09 -8.76 17.00
N HIS A 127 5.24 -7.44 16.97
CA HIS A 127 6.53 -6.74 16.95
C HIS A 127 6.57 -5.66 18.03
N PRO A 128 7.77 -5.23 18.46
CA PRO A 128 7.90 -4.13 19.42
C PRO A 128 7.17 -2.87 18.96
N ASN A 129 6.66 -2.09 19.91
CA ASN A 129 6.00 -0.83 19.62
C ASN A 129 7.00 0.19 19.01
N GLY A 130 6.47 1.13 18.24
CA GLY A 130 7.22 2.21 17.59
C GLY A 130 6.32 3.41 17.31
N PRO A 131 6.91 4.58 16.99
CA PRO A 131 6.13 5.80 16.74
C PRO A 131 5.25 5.71 15.49
N GLU A 132 5.55 4.78 14.58
CA GLU A 132 4.87 4.59 13.30
C GLU A 132 3.61 3.72 13.39
N LYS A 133 3.24 3.22 14.59
CA LYS A 133 2.17 2.24 14.73
C LYS A 133 1.37 2.36 16.01
N VAL A 134 0.17 1.82 15.97
CA VAL A 134 -0.69 1.53 17.11
C VAL A 134 -0.88 0.03 17.20
N LEU A 135 -0.61 -0.55 18.38
CA LEU A 135 -0.76 -1.99 18.59
C LEU A 135 -2.19 -2.33 19.00
N MET A 136 -2.94 -2.89 18.06
CA MET A 136 -4.29 -3.41 18.24
C MET A 136 -4.45 -4.68 17.42
N ASP A 137 -5.15 -5.66 17.97
CA ASP A 137 -5.38 -6.95 17.31
C ASP A 137 -6.80 -7.01 16.73
N PHE A 138 -6.89 -6.98 15.41
CA PHE A 138 -8.12 -7.18 14.64
C PHE A 138 -8.00 -8.40 13.71
N GLY A 139 -7.14 -9.36 14.07
CA GLY A 139 -6.81 -10.54 13.28
C GLY A 139 -5.42 -10.45 12.66
N ILE A 140 -4.77 -11.60 12.53
CA ILE A 140 -3.41 -11.73 11.98
C ILE A 140 -3.45 -12.08 10.50
N GLU A 141 -4.43 -12.87 10.10
CA GLU A 141 -4.61 -13.36 8.75
C GLU A 141 -5.83 -12.69 8.08
N PRO A 142 -5.86 -12.53 6.74
CA PRO A 142 -7.00 -11.95 6.04
C PRO A 142 -8.34 -12.63 6.35
N GLU A 143 -8.33 -13.97 6.58
CA GLU A 143 -9.52 -14.74 6.90
C GLU A 143 -10.05 -14.51 8.34
N GLU A 144 -9.19 -14.00 9.22
CA GLU A 144 -9.50 -13.69 10.63
C GLU A 144 -9.79 -12.20 10.85
N PHE A 145 -9.67 -11.40 9.79
CA PHE A 145 -9.73 -9.94 9.89
C PHE A 145 -11.11 -9.44 10.32
N GLN A 146 -11.13 -8.72 11.42
CA GLN A 146 -12.32 -8.18 12.06
C GLN A 146 -12.58 -6.74 11.59
N GLU A 147 -12.92 -6.58 10.32
CA GLU A 147 -13.06 -5.27 9.67
C GLU A 147 -14.02 -4.35 10.42
N GLN A 148 -15.20 -4.86 10.82
CA GLN A 148 -16.21 -4.03 11.49
C GLN A 148 -15.75 -3.57 12.88
N GLU A 149 -14.99 -4.37 13.59
CA GLU A 149 -14.44 -4.01 14.89
C GLU A 149 -13.34 -2.96 14.74
N LEU A 150 -12.46 -3.13 13.75
CA LEU A 150 -11.47 -2.10 13.39
C LEU A 150 -12.13 -0.76 13.07
N LEU A 151 -13.16 -0.74 12.22
CA LEU A 151 -13.84 0.50 11.82
C LEU A 151 -14.54 1.15 13.01
N ASN A 152 -15.21 0.36 13.85
CA ASN A 152 -15.86 0.87 15.05
C ASN A 152 -14.85 1.48 16.03
N TRP A 153 -13.73 0.81 16.26
CA TRP A 153 -12.67 1.33 17.12
C TRP A 153 -12.04 2.59 16.52
N PHE A 154 -11.77 2.60 15.22
CA PHE A 154 -11.20 3.75 14.53
C PHE A 154 -12.09 5.00 14.63
N ASP A 155 -13.39 4.84 14.43
CA ASP A 155 -14.34 5.95 14.44
C ASP A 155 -14.62 6.51 15.85
N ASN A 156 -14.56 5.67 16.90
CA ASN A 156 -15.00 6.04 18.23
C ASN A 156 -13.86 6.28 19.24
N GLU A 157 -12.72 5.61 19.07
CA GLU A 157 -11.65 5.58 20.07
C GLU A 157 -10.34 6.16 19.56
N TYR A 158 -10.01 5.93 18.28
CA TYR A 158 -8.75 6.39 17.71
C TYR A 158 -8.73 7.91 17.53
N LYS A 159 -7.66 8.54 17.99
CA LYS A 159 -7.40 9.96 17.78
C LYS A 159 -6.07 10.10 17.06
N PRO A 160 -6.09 10.46 15.77
CA PRO A 160 -4.86 10.63 15.01
C PRO A 160 -4.06 11.82 15.58
N GLU A 161 -2.78 11.59 15.81
CA GLU A 161 -1.82 12.63 16.15
C GLU A 161 -0.89 12.84 14.96
N GLN A 162 -0.55 14.10 14.69
CA GLN A 162 0.43 14.43 13.67
C GLN A 162 1.76 14.68 14.36
N GLU A 163 2.74 13.87 14.02
CA GLU A 163 4.10 13.99 14.52
C GLU A 163 5.11 14.05 13.38
N THR A 164 6.22 14.69 13.63
CA THR A 164 7.40 14.56 12.76
C THR A 164 8.25 13.45 13.35
N THR A 165 8.44 12.37 12.60
CA THR A 165 9.22 11.21 13.04
C THR A 165 10.63 11.22 12.44
N GLU A 166 11.59 10.66 13.16
CA GLU A 166 12.87 10.27 12.61
C GLU A 166 12.71 8.94 11.88
N GLY A 167 12.92 8.94 10.56
CA GLY A 167 12.75 7.76 9.70
C GLY A 167 11.45 7.78 8.89
N ILE A 168 11.43 6.93 7.88
CA ILE A 168 10.32 6.76 6.95
C ILE A 168 9.79 5.33 7.10
N PHE A 169 8.49 5.21 7.35
CA PHE A 169 7.84 3.91 7.57
C PHE A 169 6.70 3.72 6.55
N ALA A 170 6.65 2.57 5.90
CA ALA A 170 5.54 2.23 5.02
C ALA A 170 4.22 2.08 5.83
N PRO A 171 3.07 2.53 5.27
CA PRO A 171 2.92 3.16 3.97
C PRO A 171 3.39 4.62 4.00
N TRP A 172 4.05 5.06 2.94
CA TRP A 172 4.46 6.46 2.81
C TRP A 172 4.33 6.97 1.38
N ALA A 173 4.01 8.26 1.23
CA ALA A 173 3.83 8.93 -0.03
C ALA A 173 4.80 10.09 -0.21
N ILE A 174 5.13 10.36 -1.45
CA ILE A 174 6.01 11.46 -1.88
C ILE A 174 5.60 11.92 -3.29
N TYR A 175 5.96 13.13 -3.67
CA TYR A 175 5.92 13.49 -5.09
C TYR A 175 6.94 12.65 -5.87
N LYS A 176 6.53 12.14 -7.04
CA LYS A 176 7.39 11.29 -7.89
C LYS A 176 8.70 12.00 -8.27
N GLU A 177 8.66 13.30 -8.50
CA GLU A 177 9.85 14.12 -8.81
C GLU A 177 10.88 14.22 -7.68
N ASP A 178 10.42 13.99 -6.42
CA ASP A 178 11.28 13.99 -5.23
C ASP A 178 11.84 12.59 -4.92
N PHE A 179 11.38 11.56 -5.64
CA PHE A 179 11.89 10.18 -5.51
C PHE A 179 13.09 9.99 -6.43
N GLN A 180 14.30 10.07 -5.88
CA GLN A 180 15.57 9.89 -6.58
C GLN A 180 16.54 8.97 -5.82
#